data_8b996f866a9aec354b1547e223ad6577
#
_entry.id   8b996f866a9aec354b1547e223ad6577
#
_cell.length_a   1.000
_cell.length_b   1.000
_cell.length_c   1.000
_cell.angle_alpha   90.00
_cell.angle_beta   90.00
_cell.angle_gamma   90.00
#
_symmetry.space_group_name_H-M   'P 1'
#
loop_
_entity.id
_entity.type
_entity.pdbx_description
1 polymer ?
#
loop_
_entity_poly.entity_id
_entity_poly.type
_entity_poly.pdbx_seq_one_letter_code
_entity_poly.pdbx_strand_id
1 'polypeptide(L)'
;MKGIAGLALALAVAALLMAGSASAQIRPHRAEYTLRLGTALNATRIGTIVQDIELTCDGWRIRRALSVDASLTPSFKVSFTSRLEGDEARGKAFTWRAVQVLNGAEREVKGTVKKKDGTWQVERTTPDGPAPSVLSSFTHMPVGALDWLLRRLAGGSESFPLLAFVPEAEGGAFLLEVKRTAAGAADTPPPSQRRVEVPAKQSWPFSIAVTRAGRTDGKPPDAKPIVTLRGRLYDSGIMDGLVADAGVITVAAHLRDLKMREAPTCPAAN
;
A
#
# COMPACT_ATOMS: atom_id res chain seq x y z
N MET A 1 14.72 -58.11 1.44
CA MET A 1 14.08 -57.18 0.50
C MET A 1 13.05 -56.19 1.14
N LYS A 2 12.94 -56.08 2.47
CA LYS A 2 11.98 -55.20 3.16
C LYS A 2 12.53 -53.79 3.47
N GLY A 3 13.83 -53.56 3.35
CA GLY A 3 14.44 -52.23 3.68
C GLY A 3 14.40 -51.19 2.58
N ILE A 4 14.32 -51.58 1.31
CA ILE A 4 14.40 -50.66 0.16
C ILE A 4 13.06 -49.94 -0.07
N ALA A 5 11.93 -50.58 0.19
CA ALA A 5 10.60 -49.99 0.06
C ALA A 5 10.32 -48.86 1.08
N GLY A 6 10.89 -48.99 2.31
CA GLY A 6 10.75 -47.95 3.34
C GLY A 6 11.53 -46.66 3.03
N LEU A 7 12.71 -46.80 2.40
CA LEU A 7 13.54 -45.65 2.00
C LEU A 7 12.94 -44.85 0.83
N ALA A 8 12.34 -45.55 -0.14
CA ALA A 8 11.68 -44.92 -1.29
C ALA A 8 10.41 -44.12 -0.86
N LEU A 9 9.65 -44.63 0.11
CA LEU A 9 8.49 -43.97 0.65
C LEU A 9 8.87 -42.72 1.46
N ALA A 10 9.95 -42.79 2.27
CA ALA A 10 10.44 -41.64 3.03
C ALA A 10 10.98 -40.52 2.12
N LEU A 11 11.67 -40.87 1.03
CA LEU A 11 12.12 -39.88 0.01
C LEU A 11 10.96 -39.27 -0.76
N ALA A 12 9.90 -39.99 -1.07
CA ALA A 12 8.71 -39.46 -1.74
C ALA A 12 7.92 -38.50 -0.83
N VAL A 13 7.82 -38.81 0.47
CA VAL A 13 7.18 -37.90 1.45
C VAL A 13 8.03 -36.64 1.68
N ALA A 14 9.36 -36.74 1.72
CA ALA A 14 10.25 -35.56 1.82
C ALA A 14 10.18 -34.68 0.59
N ALA A 15 10.03 -35.21 -0.62
CA ALA A 15 9.85 -34.45 -1.86
C ALA A 15 8.50 -33.72 -1.91
N LEU A 16 7.43 -34.27 -1.32
CA LEU A 16 6.12 -33.62 -1.20
C LEU A 16 6.13 -32.46 -0.19
N LEU A 17 6.98 -32.50 0.83
CA LEU A 17 7.15 -31.42 1.81
C LEU A 17 8.01 -30.25 1.26
N MET A 18 8.73 -30.46 0.17
CA MET A 18 9.48 -29.43 -0.57
C MET A 18 8.63 -28.73 -1.65
N ALA A 19 7.33 -28.99 -1.73
CA ALA A 19 6.41 -28.15 -2.50
C ALA A 19 6.44 -26.75 -1.89
N GLY A 20 7.39 -25.93 -2.38
CA GLY A 20 7.73 -24.62 -1.85
C GLY A 20 6.49 -23.79 -1.65
N SER A 21 6.30 -23.36 -0.41
CA SER A 21 5.34 -22.31 -0.08
C SER A 21 5.59 -21.18 -1.06
N ALA A 22 4.66 -20.93 -1.99
CA ALA A 22 4.73 -19.78 -2.87
C ALA A 22 4.84 -18.55 -1.96
N SER A 23 6.05 -18.04 -1.80
CA SER A 23 6.34 -16.92 -0.92
C SER A 23 5.53 -15.74 -1.44
N ALA A 24 4.68 -15.18 -0.60
CA ALA A 24 3.97 -13.95 -0.91
C ALA A 24 5.00 -12.86 -1.17
N GLN A 25 5.00 -12.30 -2.37
CA GLN A 25 5.98 -11.33 -2.83
C GLN A 25 5.31 -10.29 -3.73
N ILE A 26 5.62 -9.02 -3.51
CA ILE A 26 5.16 -7.95 -4.39
C ILE A 26 5.63 -8.25 -5.82
N ARG A 27 4.67 -8.24 -6.74
CA ARG A 27 4.94 -8.36 -8.18
C ARG A 27 4.78 -6.98 -8.84
N PRO A 28 5.67 -6.60 -9.75
CA PRO A 28 5.54 -5.35 -10.49
C PRO A 28 4.21 -5.32 -11.24
N HIS A 29 3.47 -4.22 -11.11
CA HIS A 29 2.15 -4.09 -11.73
C HIS A 29 1.71 -2.64 -11.86
N ARG A 30 0.77 -2.40 -12.76
CA ARG A 30 -0.01 -1.18 -12.83
C ARG A 30 -1.48 -1.54 -12.57
N ALA A 31 -2.07 -0.94 -11.54
CA ALA A 31 -3.46 -1.13 -11.15
C ALA A 31 -4.23 0.19 -11.28
N GLU A 32 -5.44 0.13 -11.84
CA GLU A 32 -6.35 1.26 -11.92
C GLU A 32 -7.62 0.95 -11.12
N TYR A 33 -8.05 1.91 -10.30
CA TYR A 33 -9.21 1.79 -9.43
C TYR A 33 -10.24 2.86 -9.77
N THR A 34 -11.52 2.49 -9.73
CA THR A 34 -12.64 3.44 -9.73
C THR A 34 -12.99 3.80 -8.29
N LEU A 35 -13.10 5.10 -8.01
CA LEU A 35 -13.53 5.63 -6.72
C LEU A 35 -15.02 5.93 -6.73
N ARG A 36 -15.71 5.56 -5.64
CA ARG A 36 -17.13 5.83 -5.41
C ARG A 36 -17.36 6.43 -4.03
N LEU A 37 -18.34 7.32 -3.93
CA LEU A 37 -18.76 7.92 -2.67
C LEU A 37 -19.74 6.97 -1.96
N GLY A 38 -19.27 6.35 -0.87
CA GLY A 38 -19.99 5.30 -0.15
C GLY A 38 -19.78 3.89 -0.75
N THR A 39 -20.42 2.91 -0.14
CA THR A 39 -20.30 1.48 -0.45
C THR A 39 -21.51 0.90 -1.17
N ALA A 40 -22.57 1.70 -1.41
CA ALA A 40 -23.78 1.23 -2.09
C ALA A 40 -23.48 0.81 -3.54
N LEU A 41 -24.23 -0.14 -4.06
CA LEU A 41 -24.08 -0.67 -5.42
C LEU A 41 -24.19 0.42 -6.50
N ASN A 42 -25.05 1.41 -6.26
CA ASN A 42 -25.27 2.56 -7.14
C ASN A 42 -24.51 3.83 -6.70
N ALA A 43 -23.55 3.69 -5.79
CA ALA A 43 -22.76 4.83 -5.29
C ALA A 43 -22.13 5.63 -6.44
N THR A 44 -22.21 6.95 -6.33
CA THR A 44 -21.70 7.87 -7.35
C THR A 44 -20.20 7.68 -7.57
N ARG A 45 -19.77 7.56 -8.82
CA ARG A 45 -18.36 7.59 -9.17
C ARG A 45 -17.83 9.02 -8.96
N ILE A 46 -16.74 9.12 -8.21
CA ILE A 46 -16.12 10.41 -7.87
C ILE A 46 -14.67 10.53 -8.36
N GLY A 47 -14.09 9.48 -8.94
CA GLY A 47 -12.72 9.58 -9.41
C GLY A 47 -12.04 8.26 -9.74
N THR A 48 -10.72 8.32 -9.80
CA THR A 48 -9.83 7.19 -10.10
C THR A 48 -8.54 7.26 -9.31
N ILE A 49 -7.95 6.09 -9.03
CA ILE A 49 -6.55 5.94 -8.62
C ILE A 49 -5.85 5.08 -9.66
N VAL A 50 -4.66 5.50 -10.07
CA VAL A 50 -3.73 4.67 -10.84
C VAL A 50 -2.48 4.51 -9.99
N GLN A 51 -2.10 3.27 -9.71
CA GLN A 51 -0.87 2.92 -9.01
C GLN A 51 0.00 2.06 -9.92
N ASP A 52 1.25 2.44 -10.06
CA ASP A 52 2.25 1.76 -10.88
C ASP A 52 3.45 1.45 -10.00
N ILE A 53 3.76 0.18 -9.82
CA ILE A 53 4.89 -0.33 -9.02
C ILE A 53 5.79 -1.11 -9.96
N GLU A 54 6.97 -0.59 -10.22
CA GLU A 54 7.99 -1.19 -11.09
C GLU A 54 9.16 -1.68 -10.26
N LEU A 55 9.63 -2.89 -10.53
CA LEU A 55 10.90 -3.37 -10.00
C LEU A 55 12.04 -2.77 -10.83
N THR A 56 13.06 -2.25 -10.14
CA THR A 56 14.31 -1.78 -10.75
C THR A 56 15.48 -2.65 -10.25
N CYS A 57 16.66 -2.49 -10.80
CA CYS A 57 17.83 -3.25 -10.34
C CYS A 57 18.21 -2.91 -8.89
N ASP A 58 17.98 -1.67 -8.46
CA ASP A 58 18.35 -1.21 -7.12
C ASP A 58 17.19 -1.25 -6.11
N GLY A 59 15.96 -1.47 -6.57
CA GLY A 59 14.80 -1.41 -5.68
C GLY A 59 13.48 -1.30 -6.43
N TRP A 60 12.71 -0.26 -6.12
CA TRP A 60 11.37 -0.06 -6.64
C TRP A 60 11.16 1.36 -7.12
N ARG A 61 10.43 1.51 -8.22
CA ARG A 61 9.86 2.78 -8.65
C ARG A 61 8.37 2.78 -8.46
N ILE A 62 7.84 3.85 -7.87
CA ILE A 62 6.42 4.04 -7.60
C ILE A 62 5.93 5.25 -8.36
N ARG A 63 4.81 5.11 -9.05
CA ARG A 63 4.03 6.23 -9.56
C ARG A 63 2.59 6.04 -9.13
N ARG A 64 2.01 7.08 -8.58
CA ARG A 64 0.60 7.10 -8.21
C ARG A 64 -0.06 8.38 -8.72
N ALA A 65 -1.22 8.23 -9.33
CA ALA A 65 -2.08 9.34 -9.71
C ALA A 65 -3.46 9.12 -9.11
N LEU A 66 -3.95 10.11 -8.37
CA LEU A 66 -5.28 10.15 -7.78
C LEU A 66 -6.02 11.34 -8.38
N SER A 67 -7.25 11.14 -8.80
CA SER A 67 -8.16 12.21 -9.23
C SER A 67 -9.52 11.99 -8.60
N VAL A 68 -10.02 13.01 -7.92
CA VAL A 68 -11.34 13.04 -7.28
C VAL A 68 -12.06 14.31 -7.70
N ASP A 69 -13.32 14.17 -8.12
CA ASP A 69 -14.27 15.25 -8.34
C ASP A 69 -15.61 14.82 -7.71
N ALA A 70 -15.94 15.42 -6.58
CA ALA A 70 -17.08 15.03 -5.77
C ALA A 70 -17.93 16.23 -5.38
N SER A 71 -19.25 16.10 -5.54
CA SER A 71 -20.23 16.98 -4.93
C SER A 71 -20.72 16.35 -3.63
N LEU A 72 -20.25 16.86 -2.49
CA LEU A 72 -20.64 16.36 -1.17
C LEU A 72 -22.00 16.92 -0.74
N THR A 73 -22.30 18.16 -1.15
CA THR A 73 -23.63 18.79 -1.07
C THR A 73 -23.85 19.60 -2.35
N PRO A 74 -25.06 20.10 -2.66
CA PRO A 74 -25.30 20.96 -3.82
C PRO A 74 -24.38 22.19 -3.87
N SER A 75 -23.98 22.70 -2.73
CA SER A 75 -23.13 23.90 -2.58
C SER A 75 -21.65 23.58 -2.29
N PHE A 76 -21.29 22.34 -2.01
CA PHE A 76 -19.92 21.97 -1.64
C PHE A 76 -19.35 20.91 -2.59
N LYS A 77 -18.47 21.39 -3.48
CA LYS A 77 -17.73 20.55 -4.43
C LYS A 77 -16.26 20.50 -4.04
N VAL A 78 -15.66 19.34 -4.22
CA VAL A 78 -14.24 19.09 -4.00
C VAL A 78 -13.64 18.55 -5.27
N SER A 79 -12.63 19.24 -5.80
CA SER A 79 -11.77 18.75 -6.86
C SER A 79 -10.36 18.55 -6.28
N PHE A 80 -9.87 17.32 -6.33
CA PHE A 80 -8.56 16.98 -5.78
C PHE A 80 -7.79 16.07 -6.75
N THR A 81 -6.56 16.45 -7.06
CA THR A 81 -5.62 15.57 -7.76
C THR A 81 -4.32 15.44 -6.97
N SER A 82 -3.71 14.26 -7.03
CA SER A 82 -2.39 14.01 -6.45
C SER A 82 -1.58 13.16 -7.41
N ARG A 83 -0.33 13.54 -7.65
CA ARG A 83 0.66 12.74 -8.38
C ARG A 83 1.87 12.54 -7.51
N LEU A 84 2.25 11.29 -7.32
CA LEU A 84 3.46 10.88 -6.61
C LEU A 84 4.36 10.12 -7.58
N GLU A 85 5.62 10.48 -7.59
CA GLU A 85 6.70 9.70 -8.19
C GLU A 85 7.78 9.48 -7.13
N GLY A 86 8.32 8.27 -7.05
CA GLY A 86 9.37 7.96 -6.08
C GLY A 86 10.18 6.73 -6.44
N ASP A 87 11.44 6.74 -6.05
CA ASP A 87 12.37 5.63 -6.18
C ASP A 87 12.80 5.15 -4.79
N GLU A 88 12.53 3.90 -4.48
CA GLU A 88 12.84 3.26 -3.21
C GLU A 88 13.99 2.26 -3.37
N ALA A 89 15.19 2.63 -2.96
CA ALA A 89 16.32 1.73 -2.84
C ALA A 89 16.15 0.87 -1.59
N ARG A 90 16.15 -0.46 -1.75
CA ARG A 90 15.82 -1.44 -0.70
C ARG A 90 16.57 -1.18 0.61
N GLY A 91 15.84 -0.74 1.65
CA GLY A 91 16.35 -0.53 2.99
C GLY A 91 17.43 0.57 3.14
N LYS A 92 17.67 1.40 2.10
CA LYS A 92 18.74 2.39 2.07
C LYS A 92 18.24 3.82 1.94
N ALA A 93 17.37 4.08 0.98
CA ALA A 93 16.89 5.42 0.68
C ALA A 93 15.53 5.41 -0.04
N PHE A 94 14.84 6.54 0.02
CA PHE A 94 13.67 6.82 -0.80
C PHE A 94 13.73 8.28 -1.24
N THR A 95 13.58 8.54 -2.53
CA THR A 95 13.44 9.88 -3.11
C THR A 95 12.07 10.02 -3.70
N TRP A 96 11.45 11.21 -3.56
CA TRP A 96 10.10 11.42 -4.09
C TRP A 96 9.84 12.87 -4.51
N ARG A 97 8.82 12.98 -5.35
CA ARG A 97 8.15 14.22 -5.68
C ARG A 97 6.64 13.97 -5.69
N ALA A 98 5.88 14.81 -4.99
CA ALA A 98 4.43 14.77 -4.96
C ALA A 98 3.87 16.14 -5.31
N VAL A 99 2.90 16.19 -6.23
CA VAL A 99 2.16 17.38 -6.60
C VAL A 99 0.70 17.14 -6.31
N GLN A 100 0.10 18.01 -5.51
CA GLN A 100 -1.31 17.97 -5.13
C GLN A 100 -2.00 19.25 -5.57
N VAL A 101 -3.21 19.13 -6.10
CA VAL A 101 -4.06 20.27 -6.43
C VAL A 101 -5.40 20.09 -5.74
N LEU A 102 -5.75 21.01 -4.86
CA LEU A 102 -7.04 21.03 -4.16
C LEU A 102 -7.81 22.29 -4.57
N ASN A 103 -8.94 22.13 -5.29
CA ASN A 103 -9.77 23.23 -5.76
C ASN A 103 -8.97 24.30 -6.51
N GLY A 104 -7.99 23.88 -7.32
CA GLY A 104 -7.12 24.76 -8.10
C GLY A 104 -5.86 25.24 -7.37
N ALA A 105 -5.75 25.10 -6.06
CA ALA A 105 -4.55 25.42 -5.31
C ALA A 105 -3.53 24.28 -5.39
N GLU A 106 -2.36 24.55 -5.97
CA GLU A 106 -1.29 23.57 -6.14
C GLU A 106 -0.32 23.58 -4.95
N ARG A 107 0.13 22.41 -4.56
CA ARG A 107 1.17 22.19 -3.56
C ARG A 107 2.14 21.12 -4.05
N GLU A 108 3.42 21.46 -4.12
CA GLU A 108 4.49 20.49 -4.38
C GLU A 108 5.24 20.16 -3.09
N VAL A 109 5.52 18.88 -2.89
CA VAL A 109 6.40 18.37 -1.84
C VAL A 109 7.39 17.40 -2.47
N LYS A 110 8.68 17.59 -2.18
CA LYS A 110 9.73 16.69 -2.65
C LYS A 110 10.77 16.46 -1.58
N GLY A 111 11.50 15.36 -1.67
CA GLY A 111 12.54 15.09 -0.69
C GLY A 111 13.24 13.78 -0.88
N THR A 112 14.09 13.51 0.11
CA THR A 112 14.90 12.29 0.21
C THR A 112 14.85 11.80 1.64
N VAL A 113 14.69 10.49 1.81
CA VAL A 113 14.88 9.78 3.08
C VAL A 113 16.11 8.91 2.95
N LYS A 114 17.06 9.02 3.88
CA LYS A 114 18.27 8.19 3.93
C LYS A 114 18.43 7.58 5.31
N LYS A 115 18.87 6.34 5.38
CA LYS A 115 19.21 5.71 6.65
C LYS A 115 20.57 6.21 7.12
N LYS A 116 20.61 6.76 8.35
CA LYS A 116 21.82 7.24 8.99
C LYS A 116 21.76 6.94 10.50
N ASP A 117 22.82 6.38 11.06
CA ASP A 117 22.95 6.09 12.50
C ASP A 117 21.72 5.36 13.10
N GLY A 118 21.20 4.36 12.37
CA GLY A 118 20.06 3.56 12.80
C GLY A 118 18.69 4.25 12.69
N THR A 119 18.63 5.51 12.26
CA THR A 119 17.38 6.27 12.04
C THR A 119 17.21 6.65 10.57
N TRP A 120 15.99 7.14 10.21
CA TRP A 120 15.76 7.69 8.89
C TRP A 120 15.80 9.21 8.95
N GLN A 121 16.76 9.82 8.24
CA GLN A 121 16.86 11.26 8.05
C GLN A 121 16.03 11.67 6.84
N VAL A 122 15.10 12.59 7.03
CA VAL A 122 14.23 13.13 5.98
C VAL A 122 14.64 14.55 5.64
N GLU A 123 15.06 14.77 4.42
CA GLU A 123 15.25 16.08 3.83
C GLU A 123 14.05 16.35 2.93
N ARG A 124 13.18 17.28 3.31
CA ARG A 124 11.96 17.60 2.57
C ARG A 124 11.89 19.09 2.28
N THR A 125 11.43 19.42 1.08
CA THR A 125 11.06 20.77 0.68
C THR A 125 9.55 20.83 0.47
N THR A 126 8.91 21.82 1.08
CA THR A 126 7.49 22.15 0.94
C THR A 126 7.34 23.57 0.36
N PRO A 127 6.16 24.04 -0.02
CA PRO A 127 5.95 25.43 -0.41
C PRO A 127 6.41 26.44 0.64
N ASP A 128 6.34 26.07 1.92
CA ASP A 128 6.76 26.91 3.06
C ASP A 128 8.27 26.86 3.33
N GLY A 129 9.02 26.09 2.52
CA GLY A 129 10.46 25.94 2.62
C GLY A 129 10.91 24.55 3.11
N PRO A 130 12.22 24.44 3.50
CA PRO A 130 12.78 23.20 4.00
C PRO A 130 12.11 22.72 5.30
N ALA A 131 11.76 21.44 5.37
CA ALA A 131 11.12 20.83 6.54
C ALA A 131 11.80 19.49 6.87
N PRO A 132 13.04 19.49 7.41
CA PRO A 132 13.75 18.27 7.79
C PRO A 132 13.08 17.59 8.97
N SER A 133 13.19 16.27 9.02
CA SER A 133 12.69 15.48 10.16
C SER A 133 13.45 14.16 10.29
N VAL A 134 13.29 13.52 11.45
CA VAL A 134 13.87 12.21 11.74
C VAL A 134 12.74 11.24 12.02
N LEU A 135 12.79 10.05 11.39
CA LEU A 135 11.83 8.99 11.62
C LEU A 135 12.49 7.82 12.35
N SER A 136 11.68 7.08 13.07
CA SER A 136 12.10 5.84 13.73
C SER A 136 12.72 4.86 12.71
N SER A 137 13.72 4.10 13.15
CA SER A 137 14.32 2.99 12.38
C SER A 137 13.29 1.94 11.94
N PHE A 138 12.17 1.83 12.65
CA PHE A 138 11.06 0.92 12.35
C PHE A 138 10.10 1.45 11.29
N THR A 139 10.30 2.69 10.80
CA THR A 139 9.46 3.25 9.74
C THR A 139 9.78 2.58 8.41
N HIS A 140 8.77 2.07 7.74
CA HIS A 140 8.89 1.46 6.41
C HIS A 140 8.55 2.49 5.32
N MET A 141 9.36 2.50 4.26
CA MET A 141 9.08 3.28 3.04
C MET A 141 7.91 2.63 2.28
N PRO A 142 7.27 3.31 1.33
CA PRO A 142 6.00 2.88 0.76
C PRO A 142 5.94 1.43 0.27
N VAL A 143 6.91 0.95 -0.52
CA VAL A 143 6.92 -0.44 -0.98
C VAL A 143 7.37 -1.38 0.12
N GLY A 144 8.33 -0.97 0.94
CA GLY A 144 8.75 -1.73 2.13
C GLY A 144 7.60 -1.93 3.12
N ALA A 145 6.70 -0.94 3.28
CA ALA A 145 5.49 -1.07 4.10
C ALA A 145 4.51 -2.11 3.52
N LEU A 146 4.29 -2.08 2.20
CA LEU A 146 3.45 -3.07 1.52
C LEU A 146 4.05 -4.48 1.61
N ASP A 147 5.36 -4.62 1.42
CA ASP A 147 6.08 -5.89 1.54
C ASP A 147 5.99 -6.45 2.97
N TRP A 148 6.16 -5.59 3.97
CA TRP A 148 6.05 -5.99 5.37
C TRP A 148 4.62 -6.42 5.73
N LEU A 149 3.61 -5.65 5.30
CA LEU A 149 2.19 -5.98 5.44
C LEU A 149 1.88 -7.36 4.83
N LEU A 150 2.33 -7.57 3.61
CA LEU A 150 2.14 -8.81 2.86
C LEU A 150 2.74 -10.02 3.60
N ARG A 151 3.99 -9.91 4.04
CA ARG A 151 4.67 -10.99 4.78
C ARG A 151 4.00 -11.31 6.12
N ARG A 152 3.52 -10.29 6.86
CA ARG A 152 2.84 -10.51 8.14
C ARG A 152 1.48 -11.20 7.96
N LEU A 153 0.69 -10.79 6.97
CA LEU A 153 -0.59 -11.44 6.66
C LEU A 153 -0.38 -12.86 6.13
N ALA A 154 0.59 -13.08 5.25
CA ALA A 154 0.93 -14.42 4.74
C ALA A 154 1.46 -15.34 5.84
N GLY A 155 2.20 -14.81 6.81
CA GLY A 155 2.69 -15.53 7.98
C GLY A 155 1.62 -15.80 9.05
N GLY A 156 0.35 -15.47 8.79
CA GLY A 156 -0.77 -15.79 9.70
C GLY A 156 -0.94 -14.80 10.85
N SER A 157 -0.30 -13.63 10.83
CA SER A 157 -0.48 -12.62 11.89
C SER A 157 -1.90 -12.07 11.88
N GLU A 158 -2.59 -12.16 13.02
CA GLU A 158 -3.98 -11.69 13.20
C GLU A 158 -4.05 -10.17 13.41
N SER A 159 -3.07 -9.60 14.13
CA SER A 159 -3.00 -8.16 14.39
C SER A 159 -1.56 -7.74 14.63
N PHE A 160 -1.20 -6.54 14.10
CA PHE A 160 0.14 -6.00 14.25
C PHE A 160 0.19 -4.50 13.92
N PRO A 161 1.10 -3.74 14.56
CA PRO A 161 1.38 -2.36 14.19
C PRO A 161 2.37 -2.30 13.01
N LEU A 162 2.27 -1.22 12.22
CA LEU A 162 3.17 -0.88 11.13
C LEU A 162 3.38 0.63 11.09
N LEU A 163 4.62 1.09 11.23
CA LEU A 163 4.97 2.49 10.95
C LEU A 163 5.28 2.64 9.47
N ALA A 164 4.50 3.46 8.76
CA ALA A 164 4.66 3.70 7.34
C ALA A 164 4.93 5.18 7.05
N PHE A 165 5.88 5.43 6.15
CA PHE A 165 6.12 6.75 5.60
C PHE A 165 5.13 7.03 4.47
N VAL A 166 4.42 8.17 4.55
CA VAL A 166 3.50 8.66 3.53
C VAL A 166 4.04 9.98 2.99
N PRO A 167 4.69 9.97 1.83
CA PRO A 167 5.47 11.11 1.34
C PRO A 167 4.64 12.36 1.05
N GLU A 168 3.37 12.22 0.69
CA GLU A 168 2.47 13.33 0.39
C GLU A 168 1.89 14.00 1.63
N ALA A 169 1.95 13.33 2.78
CA ALA A 169 1.34 13.82 4.00
C ALA A 169 2.30 14.66 4.84
N GLU A 170 1.75 15.65 5.53
CA GLU A 170 2.48 16.37 6.57
C GLU A 170 2.83 15.43 7.72
N GLY A 171 4.05 15.59 8.27
CA GLY A 171 4.55 14.72 9.34
C GLY A 171 5.16 13.40 8.85
N GLY A 172 4.83 12.94 7.67
CA GLY A 172 5.51 11.84 6.96
C GLY A 172 5.26 10.44 7.48
N ALA A 173 5.15 10.21 8.79
CA ALA A 173 4.96 8.87 9.36
C ALA A 173 3.58 8.68 9.99
N PHE A 174 3.02 7.49 9.79
CA PHE A 174 1.74 7.06 10.32
C PHE A 174 1.86 5.71 11.00
N LEU A 175 1.16 5.54 12.09
CA LEU A 175 0.95 4.26 12.73
C LEU A 175 -0.28 3.60 12.10
N LEU A 176 -0.09 2.43 11.55
CA LEU A 176 -1.11 1.59 10.95
C LEU A 176 -1.35 0.40 11.89
N GLU A 177 -2.49 0.34 12.55
CA GLU A 177 -2.91 -0.85 13.30
C GLU A 177 -3.65 -1.79 12.36
N VAL A 178 -2.95 -2.82 11.90
CA VAL A 178 -3.45 -3.80 10.96
C VAL A 178 -4.13 -4.94 11.71
N LYS A 179 -5.30 -5.35 11.23
CA LYS A 179 -6.03 -6.55 11.68
C LYS A 179 -6.43 -7.37 10.48
N ARG A 180 -6.20 -8.69 10.54
CA ARG A 180 -6.81 -9.63 9.62
C ARG A 180 -8.29 -9.74 9.96
N THR A 181 -9.15 -9.72 8.96
CA THR A 181 -10.61 -9.80 9.15
C THR A 181 -11.15 -11.08 8.51
N ALA A 182 -12.32 -11.51 8.93
CA ALA A 182 -13.05 -12.54 8.19
C ALA A 182 -13.49 -11.96 6.84
N ALA A 183 -13.58 -12.80 5.83
CA ALA A 183 -14.16 -12.41 4.55
C ALA A 183 -15.61 -11.98 4.76
N GLY A 184 -15.94 -10.73 4.45
CA GLY A 184 -17.26 -10.15 4.64
C GLY A 184 -17.92 -9.77 3.32
N ALA A 185 -19.24 -9.49 3.37
CA ALA A 185 -20.01 -9.07 2.19
C ALA A 185 -19.51 -7.75 1.57
N ALA A 186 -18.81 -6.90 2.35
CA ALA A 186 -18.20 -5.65 1.88
C ALA A 186 -17.05 -5.87 0.89
N ASP A 187 -16.48 -7.09 0.85
CA ASP A 187 -15.39 -7.47 -0.06
C ASP A 187 -15.88 -7.87 -1.46
N THR A 188 -17.17 -7.85 -1.68
CA THR A 188 -17.76 -8.26 -2.97
C THR A 188 -18.03 -7.01 -3.81
N PRO A 189 -17.34 -6.84 -4.95
CA PRO A 189 -17.67 -5.75 -5.88
C PRO A 189 -19.11 -5.88 -6.37
N PRO A 190 -19.79 -4.76 -6.69
CA PRO A 190 -21.14 -4.79 -7.21
C PRO A 190 -21.23 -5.68 -8.46
N PRO A 191 -22.33 -6.43 -8.64
CA PRO A 191 -22.51 -7.37 -9.77
C PRO A 191 -22.36 -6.73 -11.15
N SER A 192 -22.59 -5.43 -11.26
CA SER A 192 -22.46 -4.65 -12.49
C SER A 192 -21.00 -4.34 -12.90
N GLN A 193 -20.03 -4.64 -12.05
CA GLN A 193 -18.62 -4.41 -12.37
C GLN A 193 -17.97 -5.70 -12.83
N ARG A 194 -17.33 -5.65 -14.03
CA ARG A 194 -16.51 -6.74 -14.51
C ARG A 194 -15.38 -6.96 -13.52
N ARG A 195 -15.30 -8.12 -12.91
CA ARG A 195 -14.17 -8.48 -12.03
C ARG A 195 -12.90 -8.52 -12.86
N VAL A 196 -11.90 -7.79 -12.42
CA VAL A 196 -10.53 -7.95 -12.91
C VAL A 196 -9.96 -9.19 -12.22
N GLU A 197 -9.46 -10.12 -13.03
CA GLU A 197 -8.78 -11.30 -12.50
C GLU A 197 -7.41 -10.89 -11.97
N VAL A 198 -7.17 -11.11 -10.68
CA VAL A 198 -5.87 -10.89 -10.06
C VAL A 198 -5.11 -12.21 -10.09
N PRO A 199 -3.92 -12.26 -10.72
CA PRO A 199 -3.12 -13.48 -10.80
C PRO A 199 -2.46 -13.75 -9.44
N ALA A 200 -3.22 -14.38 -8.54
CA ALA A 200 -2.82 -14.67 -7.18
C ALA A 200 -3.33 -16.05 -6.74
N LYS A 201 -2.59 -16.72 -5.86
CA LYS A 201 -2.98 -18.02 -5.26
C LYS A 201 -3.69 -17.83 -3.92
N GLN A 202 -3.36 -16.75 -3.22
CA GLN A 202 -3.89 -16.46 -1.89
C GLN A 202 -4.27 -14.98 -1.76
N SER A 203 -5.16 -14.69 -0.83
CA SER A 203 -5.52 -13.32 -0.48
C SER A 203 -6.03 -13.25 0.96
N TRP A 204 -5.86 -12.09 1.57
CA TRP A 204 -6.21 -11.85 2.96
C TRP A 204 -7.06 -10.59 3.07
N PRO A 205 -8.27 -10.70 3.63
CA PRO A 205 -9.05 -9.54 4.02
C PRO A 205 -8.39 -8.89 5.24
N PHE A 206 -8.37 -7.56 5.26
CA PHE A 206 -7.76 -6.78 6.32
C PHE A 206 -8.55 -5.52 6.67
N SER A 207 -8.28 -5.00 7.86
CA SER A 207 -8.64 -3.65 8.29
C SER A 207 -7.40 -2.95 8.85
N ILE A 208 -7.26 -1.67 8.56
CA ILE A 208 -6.16 -0.82 9.02
C ILE A 208 -6.75 0.44 9.65
N ALA A 209 -6.49 0.66 10.94
CA ALA A 209 -6.73 1.93 11.59
C ALA A 209 -5.48 2.80 11.44
N VAL A 210 -5.62 3.99 10.85
CA VAL A 210 -4.52 4.92 10.56
C VAL A 210 -4.53 6.05 11.57
N THR A 211 -3.43 6.22 12.31
CA THR A 211 -3.20 7.35 13.20
C THR A 211 -1.93 8.09 12.83
N ARG A 212 -1.82 9.36 13.15
CA ARG A 212 -0.54 10.06 13.00
C ARG A 212 0.45 9.46 14.00
N ALA A 213 1.63 9.03 13.55
CA ALA A 213 2.72 8.75 14.47
C ALA A 213 3.06 10.05 15.21
N GLY A 214 3.36 9.95 16.51
CA GLY A 214 3.59 11.12 17.36
C GLY A 214 4.53 12.13 16.69
N ARG A 215 4.17 13.39 16.78
CA ARG A 215 4.94 14.48 16.18
C ARG A 215 6.24 14.65 16.96
N THR A 216 7.29 15.14 16.30
CA THR A 216 8.56 15.53 16.96
C THR A 216 8.41 16.63 18.02
N ASP A 217 7.22 17.27 18.12
CA ASP A 217 6.86 18.26 19.15
C ASP A 217 6.42 17.63 20.48
N GLY A 218 6.56 16.33 20.64
CA GLY A 218 6.25 15.61 21.90
C GLY A 218 4.76 15.41 22.20
N LYS A 219 3.88 15.77 21.27
CA LYS A 219 2.46 15.47 21.42
C LYS A 219 2.20 13.97 21.30
N PRO A 220 1.35 13.38 22.15
CA PRO A 220 0.97 11.99 22.01
C PRO A 220 0.30 11.74 20.66
N PRO A 221 0.40 10.51 20.12
CA PRO A 221 -0.33 10.14 18.91
C PRO A 221 -1.83 10.39 19.12
N ASP A 222 -2.52 10.71 18.02
CA ASP A 222 -3.97 10.94 18.05
C ASP A 222 -4.68 9.71 18.65
N ALA A 223 -5.53 9.93 19.65
CA ALA A 223 -6.26 8.85 20.33
C ALA A 223 -7.30 8.16 19.42
N LYS A 224 -7.66 8.79 18.29
CA LYS A 224 -8.64 8.25 17.33
C LYS A 224 -8.01 8.12 15.95
N PRO A 225 -8.33 7.04 15.21
CA PRO A 225 -7.93 6.92 13.82
C PRO A 225 -8.46 8.09 12.98
N ILE A 226 -7.61 8.65 12.12
CA ILE A 226 -8.01 9.67 11.14
C ILE A 226 -8.76 9.05 9.96
N VAL A 227 -8.47 7.77 9.68
CA VAL A 227 -9.16 6.96 8.67
C VAL A 227 -9.03 5.48 9.02
N THR A 228 -10.08 4.72 8.73
CA THR A 228 -10.03 3.25 8.73
C THR A 228 -10.10 2.76 7.29
N LEU A 229 -9.16 1.91 6.90
CA LEU A 229 -9.13 1.25 5.60
C LEU A 229 -9.54 -0.22 5.78
N ARG A 230 -10.36 -0.73 4.87
CA ARG A 230 -10.69 -2.16 4.77
C ARG A 230 -10.48 -2.59 3.33
N GLY A 231 -10.16 -3.85 3.13
CA GLY A 231 -10.00 -4.39 1.79
C GLY A 231 -9.41 -5.78 1.80
N ARG A 232 -8.97 -6.21 0.63
CA ARG A 232 -8.32 -7.49 0.38
C ARG A 232 -6.94 -7.27 -0.22
N LEU A 233 -5.93 -7.91 0.35
CA LEU A 233 -4.57 -7.94 -0.17
C LEU A 233 -4.30 -9.33 -0.75
N TYR A 234 -3.81 -9.37 -1.98
CA TYR A 234 -3.41 -10.58 -2.68
C TYR A 234 -1.92 -10.87 -2.47
N ASP A 235 -1.50 -12.12 -2.63
CA ASP A 235 -0.11 -12.57 -2.46
C ASP A 235 0.88 -11.93 -3.44
N SER A 236 0.37 -11.27 -4.47
CA SER A 236 1.11 -10.45 -5.44
C SER A 236 1.31 -8.99 -5.00
N GLY A 237 0.78 -8.56 -3.84
CA GLY A 237 0.81 -7.17 -3.35
C GLY A 237 -0.29 -6.28 -3.93
N ILE A 238 -1.15 -6.81 -4.78
CA ILE A 238 -2.30 -6.08 -5.33
C ILE A 238 -3.40 -6.01 -4.27
N MET A 239 -4.11 -4.88 -4.20
CA MET A 239 -5.26 -4.69 -3.32
C MET A 239 -6.54 -4.55 -4.14
N ASP A 240 -7.68 -4.95 -3.58
CA ASP A 240 -9.00 -4.70 -4.16
C ASP A 240 -10.07 -4.59 -3.07
N GLY A 241 -11.25 -4.09 -3.45
CA GLY A 241 -12.37 -3.89 -2.54
C GLY A 241 -12.04 -2.94 -1.40
N LEU A 242 -11.22 -1.93 -1.67
CA LEU A 242 -10.80 -0.97 -0.65
C LEU A 242 -11.95 -0.05 -0.25
N VAL A 243 -12.13 0.12 1.05
CA VAL A 243 -13.07 1.08 1.64
C VAL A 243 -12.32 1.93 2.65
N ALA A 244 -12.27 3.23 2.40
CA ALA A 244 -11.71 4.22 3.31
C ALA A 244 -12.86 4.94 4.03
N ASP A 245 -12.86 4.91 5.35
CA ASP A 245 -13.84 5.56 6.21
C ASP A 245 -13.12 6.60 7.08
N ALA A 246 -13.43 7.87 6.85
CA ALA A 246 -12.94 9.01 7.63
C ALA A 246 -14.02 9.56 8.57
N GLY A 247 -15.03 8.79 8.91
CA GLY A 247 -16.14 9.14 9.81
C GLY A 247 -17.27 9.89 9.10
N VAL A 248 -16.96 11.01 8.47
CA VAL A 248 -17.97 11.82 7.74
C VAL A 248 -18.07 11.46 6.26
N ILE A 249 -17.06 10.83 5.72
CA ILE A 249 -17.00 10.43 4.30
C ILE A 249 -16.45 9.00 4.22
N THR A 250 -17.16 8.18 3.46
CA THR A 250 -16.72 6.84 3.09
C THR A 250 -16.48 6.80 1.59
N VAL A 251 -15.32 6.30 1.16
CA VAL A 251 -14.95 6.12 -0.24
C VAL A 251 -14.61 4.66 -0.49
N ALA A 252 -15.23 4.07 -1.50
CA ALA A 252 -14.87 2.74 -1.98
C ALA A 252 -13.99 2.84 -3.24
N ALA A 253 -12.97 1.98 -3.31
CA ALA A 253 -12.10 1.85 -4.47
C ALA A 253 -12.13 0.39 -4.97
N HIS A 254 -12.52 0.20 -6.23
CA HIS A 254 -12.61 -1.11 -6.87
C HIS A 254 -11.63 -1.20 -8.02
N LEU A 255 -10.92 -2.30 -8.09
CA LEU A 255 -9.98 -2.59 -9.18
C LEU A 255 -10.72 -2.65 -10.52
N ARG A 256 -10.32 -1.80 -11.47
CA ARG A 256 -10.93 -1.66 -12.79
C ARG A 256 -10.06 -2.25 -13.89
N ASP A 257 -8.74 -2.06 -13.80
CA ASP A 257 -7.77 -2.57 -14.75
C ASP A 257 -6.49 -2.98 -14.03
N LEU A 258 -5.84 -4.02 -14.55
CA LEU A 258 -4.61 -4.55 -13.99
C LEU A 258 -3.69 -5.00 -15.12
N LYS A 259 -2.46 -4.49 -15.10
CA LYS A 259 -1.39 -4.90 -15.99
C LYS A 259 -0.19 -5.35 -15.18
N MET A 260 0.14 -6.63 -15.24
CA MET A 260 1.40 -7.13 -14.68
C MET A 260 2.56 -6.59 -15.50
N ARG A 261 3.67 -6.29 -14.83
CA ARG A 261 4.91 -5.83 -15.44
C ARG A 261 5.97 -6.90 -15.33
N GLU A 262 6.88 -6.93 -16.27
CA GLU A 262 8.03 -7.81 -16.24
C GLU A 262 9.11 -7.27 -15.29
N ALA A 263 9.87 -8.18 -14.68
CA ALA A 263 11.03 -7.79 -13.90
C ALA A 263 12.17 -7.35 -14.86
N PRO A 264 12.96 -6.34 -14.51
CA PRO A 264 14.08 -5.91 -15.35
C PRO A 264 15.16 -6.99 -15.42
N THR A 265 15.85 -7.06 -16.54
CA THR A 265 17.10 -7.81 -16.68
C THR A 265 18.21 -6.94 -16.09
N CYS A 266 18.72 -7.33 -14.92
CA CYS A 266 19.78 -6.59 -14.25
C CYS A 266 21.16 -7.17 -14.60
N PRO A 267 22.19 -6.32 -14.79
CA PRO A 267 23.55 -6.81 -14.92
C PRO A 267 23.96 -7.58 -13.66
N ALA A 268 24.81 -8.59 -13.83
CA ALA A 268 25.38 -9.30 -12.69
C ALA A 268 26.11 -8.30 -11.79
N ALA A 269 25.88 -8.40 -10.48
CA ALA A 269 26.66 -7.62 -9.53
C ALA A 269 28.14 -8.08 -9.61
N ASN A 270 29.00 -7.16 -10.02
CA ASN A 270 30.46 -7.39 -10.03
C ASN A 270 31.01 -7.42 -8.60
#